data_d8610a44641c673cb94148708673727a
#
_entry.id   d8610a44641c673cb94148708673727a
#
_cell.length_a   1.000
_cell.length_b   1.000
_cell.length_c   1.000
_cell.angle_alpha   90.00
_cell.angle_beta   90.00
_cell.angle_gamma   90.00
#
_symmetry.space_group_name_H-M   'P 1'
#
loop_
_entity.id
_entity.type
_entity.pdbx_description
1 polymer ?
#
loop_
_entity_poly.entity_id
_entity_poly.type
_entity_poly.pdbx_seq_one_letter_code
_entity_poly.pdbx_strand_id
1 'polypeptide(L)'
;MKELNEQTFDQAIAASPLAVVDFFATWCGPCKMLAPILDGIEGETPDVAFYRVDVDQAPDLARRFGIMSIPTLIFFRDGNEFVKTVGVLRKPDLLAKLTELKTR
;
A
#
# COMPACT_ATOMS: atom_id res chain seq x y z
N MET A 1 5.71 -8.22 -2.83
CA MET A 1 5.50 -7.27 -1.70
C MET A 1 5.55 -8.02 -0.37
N LYS A 2 6.21 -7.43 0.61
CA LYS A 2 6.26 -8.00 1.95
C LYS A 2 4.94 -7.76 2.69
N GLU A 3 4.41 -8.78 3.34
CA GLU A 3 3.20 -8.65 4.13
C GLU A 3 3.54 -8.19 5.55
N LEU A 4 2.79 -7.19 6.04
CA LEU A 4 2.93 -6.67 7.39
C LEU A 4 1.71 -7.06 8.23
N ASN A 5 1.93 -7.19 9.52
CA ASN A 5 0.87 -7.43 10.50
C ASN A 5 0.89 -6.34 11.57
N GLU A 6 0.06 -6.50 12.59
CA GLU A 6 -0.08 -5.50 13.65
C GLU A 6 1.19 -5.30 14.47
N GLN A 7 2.05 -6.31 14.53
CA GLN A 7 3.31 -6.24 15.26
C GLN A 7 4.46 -5.64 14.45
N THR A 8 4.40 -5.70 13.11
CA THR A 8 5.52 -5.30 12.24
C THR A 8 5.28 -4.00 11.50
N PHE A 9 4.04 -3.51 11.45
CA PHE A 9 3.67 -2.38 10.61
C PHE A 9 4.43 -1.09 10.95
N ASP A 10 4.36 -0.68 12.21
CA ASP A 10 4.93 0.63 12.60
C ASP A 10 6.43 0.70 12.38
N GLN A 11 7.14 -0.40 12.68
CA GLN A 11 8.59 -0.45 12.49
C GLN A 11 8.95 -0.39 11.01
N ALA A 12 8.21 -1.11 10.16
CA ALA A 12 8.48 -1.13 8.73
C ALA A 12 8.24 0.24 8.10
N ILE A 13 7.14 0.90 8.47
CA ILE A 13 6.82 2.22 7.93
C ILE A 13 7.82 3.27 8.42
N ALA A 14 8.22 3.22 9.68
CA ALA A 14 9.21 4.14 10.23
C ALA A 14 10.57 4.02 9.54
N ALA A 15 10.92 2.81 9.10
CA ALA A 15 12.20 2.54 8.45
C ALA A 15 12.18 2.89 6.95
N SER A 16 11.03 3.25 6.39
CA SER A 16 10.86 3.45 4.94
C SER A 16 10.55 4.91 4.65
N PRO A 17 11.49 5.67 4.05
CA PRO A 17 11.21 7.07 3.68
C PRO A 17 10.01 7.22 2.75
N LEU A 18 9.86 6.31 1.79
CA LEU A 18 8.72 6.26 0.89
C LEU A 18 8.16 4.84 0.89
N ALA A 19 6.86 4.71 1.10
CA ALA A 19 6.22 3.40 1.14
C ALA A 19 4.81 3.43 0.54
N VAL A 20 4.41 2.30 -0.01
CA VAL A 20 3.04 2.05 -0.47
C VAL A 20 2.54 0.81 0.26
N VAL A 21 1.35 0.90 0.85
CA VAL A 21 0.74 -0.22 1.54
C VAL A 21 -0.58 -0.57 0.86
N ASP A 22 -0.70 -1.83 0.43
CA ASP A 22 -1.91 -2.39 -0.18
C ASP A 22 -2.71 -3.12 0.90
N PHE A 23 -3.86 -2.54 1.26
CA PHE A 23 -4.80 -3.19 2.18
C PHE A 23 -5.74 -4.08 1.35
N PHE A 24 -5.66 -5.38 1.59
CA PHE A 24 -6.33 -6.39 0.77
C PHE A 24 -7.00 -7.46 1.63
N ALA A 25 -7.77 -8.34 0.98
CA ALA A 25 -8.24 -9.60 1.56
C ALA A 25 -8.07 -10.72 0.54
N THR A 26 -7.90 -11.94 1.02
CA THR A 26 -7.66 -13.09 0.14
C THR A 26 -8.85 -13.45 -0.74
N TRP A 27 -10.06 -13.08 -0.32
CA TRP A 27 -11.31 -13.35 -1.07
C TRP A 27 -11.67 -12.22 -2.06
N CYS A 28 -10.90 -11.16 -2.10
CA CYS A 28 -11.23 -9.97 -2.87
C CYS A 28 -10.71 -10.08 -4.31
N GLY A 29 -11.63 -10.15 -5.27
CA GLY A 29 -11.27 -10.24 -6.69
C GLY A 29 -10.48 -9.04 -7.21
N PRO A 30 -10.94 -7.80 -6.97
CA PRO A 30 -10.18 -6.60 -7.39
C PRO A 30 -8.78 -6.53 -6.78
N CYS A 31 -8.61 -7.00 -5.53
CA CYS A 31 -7.29 -7.07 -4.91
C CYS A 31 -6.34 -7.96 -5.69
N LYS A 32 -6.86 -9.09 -6.21
CA LYS A 32 -6.07 -10.04 -7.01
C LYS A 32 -5.66 -9.44 -8.35
N MET A 33 -6.44 -8.50 -8.87
CA MET A 33 -6.11 -7.79 -10.11
C MET A 33 -5.02 -6.75 -9.87
N LEU A 34 -5.04 -6.10 -8.72
CA LEU A 34 -4.08 -5.04 -8.38
C LEU A 34 -2.71 -5.60 -8.01
N ALA A 35 -2.64 -6.73 -7.35
CA ALA A 35 -1.39 -7.30 -6.84
C ALA A 35 -0.30 -7.45 -7.90
N PRO A 36 -0.57 -8.06 -9.09
CA PRO A 36 0.49 -8.16 -10.12
C PRO A 36 0.95 -6.81 -10.64
N ILE A 37 0.06 -5.82 -10.69
CA ILE A 37 0.43 -4.47 -11.13
C ILE A 37 1.43 -3.85 -10.13
N LEU A 38 1.13 -4.00 -8.85
CA LEU A 38 2.02 -3.50 -7.78
C LEU A 38 3.36 -4.24 -7.79
N ASP A 39 3.35 -5.56 -7.95
CA ASP A 39 4.58 -6.35 -8.02
C ASP A 39 5.47 -5.90 -9.18
N GLY A 40 4.87 -5.62 -10.33
CA GLY A 40 5.60 -5.09 -11.48
C GLY A 40 6.24 -3.74 -11.21
N ILE A 41 5.49 -2.84 -10.59
CA ILE A 41 5.97 -1.49 -10.27
C ILE A 41 7.06 -1.55 -9.20
N GLU A 42 6.91 -2.44 -8.22
CA GLU A 42 7.93 -2.63 -7.18
C GLU A 42 9.30 -2.91 -7.78
N GLY A 43 9.34 -3.77 -8.80
CA GLY A 43 10.58 -4.09 -9.49
C GLY A 43 11.21 -2.90 -10.24
N GLU A 44 10.41 -1.89 -10.57
CA GLU A 44 10.86 -0.73 -11.32
C GLU A 44 11.15 0.49 -10.43
N THR A 45 10.88 0.39 -9.12
CA THR A 45 10.90 1.54 -8.21
C THR A 45 11.64 1.20 -6.92
N PRO A 46 12.98 1.01 -7.00
CA PRO A 46 13.75 0.52 -5.86
C PRO A 46 13.83 1.49 -4.68
N ASP A 47 13.49 2.76 -4.89
CA ASP A 47 13.51 3.78 -3.84
C ASP A 47 12.19 3.84 -3.03
N VAL A 48 11.21 3.02 -3.37
CA VAL A 48 9.93 2.95 -2.65
C VAL A 48 9.74 1.54 -2.12
N ALA A 49 9.39 1.43 -0.84
CA ALA A 49 9.05 0.15 -0.22
C ALA A 49 7.58 -0.18 -0.50
N PHE A 50 7.31 -1.42 -0.90
CA PHE A 50 5.95 -1.88 -1.15
C PHE A 50 5.60 -2.95 -0.15
N TYR A 51 4.46 -2.76 0.52
CA TYR A 51 3.96 -3.67 1.54
C TYR A 51 2.49 -4.00 1.28
N ARG A 52 2.02 -5.08 1.90
CA ARG A 52 0.61 -5.43 1.87
C ARG A 52 0.15 -5.81 3.28
N VAL A 53 -1.11 -5.51 3.57
CA VAL A 53 -1.75 -5.82 4.85
C VAL A 53 -3.07 -6.54 4.58
N ASP A 54 -3.21 -7.75 5.12
CA ASP A 54 -4.46 -8.51 5.04
C ASP A 54 -5.40 -7.96 6.12
N VAL A 55 -6.50 -7.35 5.70
CA VAL A 55 -7.43 -6.71 6.65
C VAL A 55 -8.11 -7.70 7.58
N ASP A 56 -8.23 -8.97 7.16
CA ASP A 56 -8.81 -10.01 8.00
C ASP A 56 -7.84 -10.49 9.07
N GLN A 57 -6.53 -10.44 8.78
CA GLN A 57 -5.48 -10.82 9.73
C GLN A 57 -5.05 -9.65 10.61
N ALA A 58 -5.29 -8.41 10.17
CA ALA A 58 -4.88 -7.20 10.87
C ALA A 58 -6.04 -6.21 10.99
N PRO A 59 -7.12 -6.60 11.71
CA PRO A 59 -8.31 -5.76 11.81
C PRO A 59 -8.06 -4.43 12.52
N ASP A 60 -7.11 -4.38 13.45
CA ASP A 60 -6.81 -3.13 14.16
C ASP A 60 -6.14 -2.11 13.24
N LEU A 61 -5.28 -2.57 12.33
CA LEU A 61 -4.69 -1.69 11.32
C LEU A 61 -5.77 -1.17 10.36
N ALA A 62 -6.69 -2.04 9.94
CA ALA A 62 -7.78 -1.62 9.07
C ALA A 62 -8.63 -0.53 9.74
N ARG A 63 -8.95 -0.69 11.03
CA ARG A 63 -9.69 0.33 11.77
C ARG A 63 -8.89 1.61 11.93
N ARG A 64 -7.60 1.49 12.27
CA ARG A 64 -6.72 2.64 12.50
C ARG A 64 -6.65 3.55 11.27
N PHE A 65 -6.63 2.97 10.08
CA PHE A 65 -6.52 3.74 8.84
C PHE A 65 -7.86 3.95 8.14
N GLY A 66 -8.96 3.58 8.79
CA GLY A 66 -10.30 3.82 8.27
C GLY A 66 -10.58 3.09 6.96
N ILE A 67 -10.09 1.84 6.85
CA ILE A 67 -10.28 1.06 5.62
C ILE A 67 -11.72 0.58 5.57
N MET A 68 -12.48 1.09 4.60
CA MET A 68 -13.89 0.73 4.42
C MET A 68 -14.13 -0.09 3.17
N SER A 69 -13.24 0.02 2.19
CA SER A 69 -13.32 -0.71 0.94
C SER A 69 -11.93 -1.24 0.59
N ILE A 70 -11.87 -2.36 -0.10
CA ILE A 70 -10.62 -2.95 -0.55
C ILE A 70 -10.67 -3.21 -2.04
N PRO A 71 -9.53 -3.09 -2.75
CA PRO A 71 -8.23 -2.69 -2.23
C PRO A 71 -8.17 -1.19 -1.92
N THR A 72 -7.43 -0.84 -0.87
CA THR A 72 -7.09 0.55 -0.57
C THR A 72 -5.58 0.65 -0.53
N LEU A 73 -5.02 1.61 -1.25
CA LEU A 73 -3.60 1.92 -1.20
C LEU A 73 -3.41 3.17 -0.35
N ILE A 74 -2.46 3.10 0.58
CA ILE A 74 -2.01 4.28 1.30
C ILE A 74 -0.54 4.49 0.97
N PHE A 75 -0.22 5.72 0.56
CA PHE A 75 1.14 6.13 0.24
C PHE A 75 1.68 6.90 1.44
N PHE A 76 2.83 6.49 1.95
CA PHE A 76 3.46 7.08 3.14
C PHE A 76 4.75 7.79 2.77
N ARG A 77 4.97 8.95 3.39
CA ARG A 77 6.22 9.70 3.26
C ARG A 77 6.70 10.05 4.66
N ASP A 78 7.92 9.60 4.99
CA ASP A 78 8.54 9.82 6.30
C ASP A 78 7.63 9.40 7.45
N GLY A 79 6.94 8.26 7.27
CA GLY A 79 6.06 7.69 8.29
C GLY A 79 4.66 8.26 8.33
N ASN A 80 4.37 9.27 7.51
CA ASN A 80 3.05 9.95 7.50
C ASN A 80 2.26 9.60 6.26
N GLU A 81 0.95 9.44 6.44
CA GLU A 81 0.04 9.21 5.32
C GLU A 81 0.07 10.43 4.40
N PHE A 82 0.38 10.21 3.12
CA PHE A 82 0.44 11.27 2.12
C PHE A 82 -0.83 11.30 1.28
N VAL A 83 -1.23 10.14 0.73
CA VAL A 83 -2.44 10.03 -0.07
C VAL A 83 -3.00 8.61 0.06
N LYS A 84 -4.31 8.50 -0.10
CA LYS A 84 -5.04 7.23 -0.05
C LYS A 84 -5.86 7.10 -1.33
N THR A 85 -5.84 5.91 -1.94
CA THR A 85 -6.66 5.61 -3.11
C THR A 85 -7.46 4.34 -2.85
N VAL A 86 -8.66 4.27 -3.45
CA VAL A 86 -9.56 3.12 -3.29
C VAL A 86 -9.83 2.51 -4.66
N GLY A 87 -9.78 1.18 -4.74
CA GLY A 87 -10.04 0.44 -5.96
C GLY A 87 -8.79 0.14 -6.76
N VAL A 88 -8.96 -0.53 -7.90
CA VAL A 88 -7.85 -0.91 -8.77
C VAL A 88 -7.41 0.31 -9.56
N LEU A 89 -6.13 0.63 -9.47
CA LEU A 89 -5.51 1.65 -10.32
C LEU A 89 -4.71 0.96 -11.42
N ARG A 90 -4.75 1.52 -12.61
CA ARG A 90 -3.89 1.07 -13.71
C ARG A 90 -2.49 1.59 -13.50
N LYS A 91 -1.53 0.94 -14.15
CA LYS A 91 -0.11 1.29 -13.99
C LYS A 91 0.20 2.78 -14.19
N PRO A 92 -0.33 3.47 -15.24
CA PRO A 92 -0.03 4.90 -15.41
C PRO A 92 -0.49 5.76 -14.24
N ASP A 93 -1.66 5.44 -13.65
CA ASP A 93 -2.20 6.20 -12.53
C ASP A 93 -1.37 5.98 -11.27
N LEU A 94 -0.90 4.74 -11.06
CA LEU A 94 -0.01 4.41 -9.94
C LEU A 94 1.32 5.14 -10.08
N LEU A 95 1.90 5.15 -11.28
CA LEU A 95 3.16 5.85 -11.52
C LEU A 95 3.01 7.35 -11.28
N ALA A 96 1.86 7.93 -11.64
CA ALA A 96 1.59 9.34 -11.37
C ALA A 96 1.54 9.63 -9.87
N LYS A 97 0.91 8.74 -9.08
CA LYS A 97 0.88 8.89 -7.62
C LYS A 97 2.27 8.76 -7.01
N LEU A 98 3.07 7.85 -7.51
CA LEU A 98 4.46 7.71 -7.05
C LEU A 98 5.28 8.95 -7.34
N THR A 99 5.08 9.56 -8.51
CA THR A 99 5.74 10.82 -8.84
C THR A 99 5.35 11.91 -7.86
N GLU A 100 4.08 12.03 -7.51
CA GLU A 100 3.62 12.99 -6.50
C GLU A 100 4.28 12.71 -5.14
N LEU A 101 4.34 11.44 -4.75
CA LEU A 101 4.94 11.02 -3.48
C LEU A 101 6.40 11.46 -3.37
N LYS A 102 7.14 11.39 -4.48
CA LYS A 102 8.57 11.73 -4.50
C LYS A 102 8.84 13.23 -4.58
N THR A 103 7.91 14.00 -5.13
CA THR A 103 8.19 15.39 -5.52
C THR A 103 7.40 16.45 -4.75
N ARG A 104 6.34 16.04 -4.02
CA ARG A 104 5.47 17.01 -3.32
C ARG A 104 5.60 16.97 -1.78
#